data_bca40819d113ea8477fc2ce1168b710e
#
_entry.id   bca40819d113ea8477fc2ce1168b710e
#
_cell.length_a   1.000
_cell.length_b   1.000
_cell.length_c   1.000
_cell.angle_alpha   90.00
_cell.angle_beta   90.00
_cell.angle_gamma   90.00
#
_symmetry.space_group_name_H-M   'P 1'
#
loop_
_entity.id
_entity.type
_entity.pdbx_description
1 polymer ?
#
loop_
_entity_poly.entity_id
_entity_poly.type
_entity_poly.pdbx_seq_one_letter_code
_entity_poly.pdbx_strand_id
1 'polypeptide(L)'
;KQNFLWGLPIQDFRTQINRNIETLVELEPEDLNSWLHGLLSNDNLAFVTYEKRPRELHLNEQTFLAALHHPKPTDIAFAPEKPIQKLIDFNIAPGKIVAEKPLKTLQAKIWTLSNGAKVIYKYLPNAQQQFLFAGSAEGGKAMVAPNDLPNYTAMRALLMQSGLYRYNRNQLASWLQGKDLNLTLSLEDYTDGLGGNAPAQQADNFFAFAYLVLTRQNFSPTVFDKYLQRNRYLQANKATTGMEAVQDSIRQLLYPISPLNPQQNEAFFQAMQQDKLQAQFEAHFGNAARFTFCLVGNLPETQARELVCRYLAALPGRAQTAKPTMHNLDFASKAPSIKHTFEAEIEDDMAEIELSWRNDMKLTEREQSALEVLRSMVERRCFDVLREQEQLTYTIGVQANYNVQPAAHEDFSIHLSTTSEHIARVTAFICQTLDEMQAQKFSADAFKAAMIPLAVDEEAPQNPSTNNPSLWMGLLNIYAETGEELTPEESAKVAPIFRTLTPQDVAAVAKKVLSTARQREII
;
A
#
# COMPACT_ATOMS: atom_id res chain seq x y z
N LYS A 1 3.32 26.62 11.89
CA LYS A 1 2.09 27.06 11.18
C LYS A 1 0.85 26.88 12.07
N GLN A 2 0.57 25.70 12.65
CA GLN A 2 -0.61 25.47 13.52
C GLN A 2 -0.62 26.37 14.76
N ASN A 3 0.51 26.50 15.47
CA ASN A 3 0.61 27.37 16.66
C ASN A 3 0.28 28.82 16.32
N PHE A 4 0.75 29.32 15.18
CA PHE A 4 0.41 30.66 14.70
C PHE A 4 -1.09 30.83 14.42
N LEU A 5 -1.70 29.86 13.74
CA LEU A 5 -3.11 29.91 13.38
C LEU A 5 -4.05 29.84 14.60
N TRP A 6 -3.62 29.16 15.66
CA TRP A 6 -4.40 29.01 16.90
C TRP A 6 -4.03 29.97 18.00
N GLY A 7 -3.13 30.94 17.70
CA GLY A 7 -2.68 31.90 18.70
C GLY A 7 -1.88 31.29 19.85
N LEU A 8 -1.34 30.10 19.64
CA LEU A 8 -0.56 29.40 20.68
C LEU A 8 0.90 29.91 20.68
N PRO A 9 1.56 29.96 21.85
CA PRO A 9 2.96 30.35 21.91
C PRO A 9 3.84 29.37 21.13
N ILE A 10 4.78 29.93 20.35
CA ILE A 10 5.81 29.13 19.67
C ILE A 10 6.85 28.76 20.72
N GLN A 11 6.87 27.52 21.12
CA GLN A 11 7.81 26.95 22.08
C GLN A 11 8.77 26.01 21.36
N ASP A 12 9.97 25.81 21.92
CA ASP A 12 10.86 24.76 21.43
C ASP A 12 10.24 23.36 21.68
N PHE A 13 10.63 22.41 20.86
CA PHE A 13 10.06 21.05 20.83
C PHE A 13 10.20 20.32 22.18
N ARG A 14 11.32 20.50 22.88
CA ARG A 14 11.57 19.85 24.18
C ARG A 14 10.64 20.39 25.26
N THR A 15 10.47 21.70 25.33
CA THR A 15 9.56 22.38 26.25
C THR A 15 8.12 21.94 26.01
N GLN A 16 7.71 21.83 24.74
CA GLN A 16 6.36 21.36 24.40
C GLN A 16 6.14 19.91 24.81
N ILE A 17 7.08 19.02 24.57
CA ILE A 17 6.98 17.61 25.01
C ILE A 17 6.91 17.51 26.51
N ASN A 18 7.78 18.18 27.26
CA ASN A 18 7.79 18.12 28.71
C ASN A 18 6.45 18.58 29.28
N ARG A 19 5.91 19.68 28.79
CA ARG A 19 4.59 20.18 29.19
C ARG A 19 3.46 19.18 28.88
N ASN A 20 3.49 18.56 27.70
CA ASN A 20 2.50 17.54 27.35
C ASN A 20 2.60 16.32 28.27
N ILE A 21 3.81 15.89 28.63
CA ILE A 21 4.02 14.77 29.57
C ILE A 21 3.49 15.16 30.96
N GLU A 22 3.83 16.36 31.46
CA GLU A 22 3.32 16.86 32.75
C GLU A 22 1.78 16.87 32.77
N THR A 23 1.14 17.43 31.73
CA THR A 23 -0.32 17.44 31.60
C THR A 23 -0.89 16.02 31.57
N LEU A 24 -0.29 15.08 30.83
CA LEU A 24 -0.77 13.70 30.73
C LEU A 24 -0.64 12.93 32.06
N VAL A 25 0.37 13.23 32.87
CA VAL A 25 0.58 12.59 34.18
C VAL A 25 -0.43 13.10 35.22
N GLU A 26 -0.89 14.35 35.09
CA GLU A 26 -1.85 14.99 36.00
C GLU A 26 -3.31 14.68 35.62
N LEU A 27 -3.59 14.15 34.41
CA LEU A 27 -4.95 13.85 33.97
C LEU A 27 -5.56 12.67 34.74
N GLU A 28 -6.71 12.91 35.33
CA GLU A 28 -7.53 11.89 35.99
C GLU A 28 -8.73 11.51 35.09
N PRO A 29 -9.34 10.31 35.25
CA PRO A 29 -10.53 9.90 34.50
C PRO A 29 -11.71 10.89 34.64
N GLU A 30 -11.82 11.56 35.79
CA GLU A 30 -12.83 12.57 36.08
C GLU A 30 -12.69 13.82 35.22
N ASP A 31 -11.48 14.20 34.85
CA ASP A 31 -11.21 15.33 33.96
C ASP A 31 -11.73 15.03 32.55
N LEU A 32 -11.49 13.80 32.08
CA LEU A 32 -11.99 13.35 30.79
C LEU A 32 -13.51 13.27 30.75
N ASN A 33 -14.14 12.78 31.84
CA ASN A 33 -15.58 12.72 31.95
C ASN A 33 -16.19 14.12 31.98
N SER A 34 -15.62 15.05 32.74
CA SER A 34 -16.05 16.43 32.81
C SER A 34 -15.96 17.14 31.45
N TRP A 35 -14.86 16.94 30.75
CA TRP A 35 -14.66 17.46 29.39
C TRP A 35 -15.67 16.85 28.39
N LEU A 36 -15.91 15.54 28.44
CA LEU A 36 -16.89 14.86 27.59
C LEU A 36 -18.32 15.36 27.87
N HIS A 37 -18.69 15.54 29.12
CA HIS A 37 -19.98 16.15 29.50
C HIS A 37 -20.12 17.57 28.94
N GLY A 38 -19.04 18.36 28.95
CA GLY A 38 -19.03 19.70 28.35
C GLY A 38 -19.22 19.69 26.83
N LEU A 39 -18.64 18.72 26.13
CA LEU A 39 -18.81 18.55 24.69
C LEU A 39 -20.23 18.12 24.30
N LEU A 40 -20.88 17.33 25.16
CA LEU A 40 -22.24 16.83 24.96
C LEU A 40 -23.30 17.77 25.51
N SER A 41 -22.95 19.00 25.94
CA SER A 41 -23.91 20.00 26.35
C SER A 41 -24.81 20.41 25.19
N ASN A 42 -26.10 20.60 25.47
CA ASN A 42 -27.14 20.72 24.42
C ASN A 42 -27.15 22.03 23.65
N ASP A 43 -26.25 22.97 23.94
CA ASP A 43 -26.34 24.34 23.44
C ASP A 43 -25.87 24.49 21.97
N ASN A 44 -25.21 23.46 21.41
CA ASN A 44 -24.66 23.46 20.01
C ASN A 44 -24.71 22.09 19.36
N LEU A 45 -25.83 21.39 19.41
CA LEU A 45 -25.99 20.09 18.77
C LEU A 45 -26.54 20.25 17.35
N ALA A 46 -25.80 19.76 16.35
CA ALA A 46 -26.30 19.58 14.99
C ALA A 46 -26.41 18.09 14.68
N PHE A 47 -27.58 17.65 14.29
CA PHE A 47 -27.83 16.28 13.86
C PHE A 47 -28.15 16.25 12.36
N VAL A 48 -27.34 15.52 11.59
CA VAL A 48 -27.52 15.41 10.14
C VAL A 48 -27.61 13.93 9.77
N THR A 49 -28.68 13.55 9.08
CA THR A 49 -28.85 12.21 8.53
C THR A 49 -28.75 12.26 7.02
N TYR A 50 -28.01 11.33 6.43
CA TYR A 50 -27.93 11.12 5.00
C TYR A 50 -28.55 9.78 4.65
N GLU A 51 -29.50 9.77 3.75
CA GLU A 51 -30.10 8.54 3.23
C GLU A 51 -30.20 8.60 1.70
N LYS A 52 -29.78 7.54 1.02
CA LYS A 52 -29.82 7.44 -0.45
C LYS A 52 -31.26 7.30 -1.00
N ARG A 53 -32.19 6.83 -0.19
CA ARG A 53 -33.62 6.73 -0.52
C ARG A 53 -34.44 7.26 0.62
N PRO A 54 -35.32 8.22 0.38
CA PRO A 54 -36.24 8.69 1.41
C PRO A 54 -37.13 7.51 1.82
N ARG A 55 -36.84 6.91 2.96
CA ARG A 55 -37.79 6.09 3.71
C ARG A 55 -38.61 7.05 4.55
N GLU A 56 -39.81 6.64 4.93
CA GLU A 56 -40.50 7.32 6.00
C GLU A 56 -39.63 7.22 7.26
N LEU A 57 -38.78 8.20 7.46
CA LEU A 57 -37.98 8.33 8.67
C LEU A 57 -38.99 8.60 9.81
N HIS A 58 -39.21 7.61 10.63
CA HIS A 58 -39.93 7.80 11.90
C HIS A 58 -39.13 8.59 12.94
N LEU A 59 -37.99 9.17 12.54
CA LEU A 59 -37.13 10.06 13.30
C LEU A 59 -37.53 11.52 13.01
N ASN A 60 -38.18 12.15 13.95
CA ASN A 60 -38.35 13.58 14.00
C ASN A 60 -37.51 14.15 15.16
N GLU A 61 -37.40 15.48 15.22
CA GLU A 61 -36.65 16.18 16.27
C GLU A 61 -37.05 15.73 17.69
N GLN A 62 -38.34 15.59 17.94
CA GLN A 62 -38.85 15.17 19.25
C GLN A 62 -38.40 13.76 19.63
N THR A 63 -38.49 12.79 18.68
CA THR A 63 -38.07 11.40 18.94
C THR A 63 -36.58 11.30 19.12
N PHE A 64 -35.80 12.10 18.39
CA PHE A 64 -34.37 12.18 18.53
C PHE A 64 -33.95 12.77 19.88
N LEU A 65 -34.50 13.93 20.24
CA LEU A 65 -34.22 14.58 21.52
C LEU A 65 -34.67 13.69 22.70
N ALA A 66 -35.81 13.00 22.58
CA ALA A 66 -36.24 12.04 23.60
C ALA A 66 -35.26 10.87 23.76
N ALA A 67 -34.71 10.35 22.67
CA ALA A 67 -33.69 9.29 22.71
C ALA A 67 -32.36 9.78 23.30
N LEU A 68 -31.99 11.03 23.04
CA LEU A 68 -30.78 11.65 23.56
C LEU A 68 -30.87 11.93 25.09
N HIS A 69 -32.02 12.49 25.55
CA HIS A 69 -32.21 12.88 26.95
C HIS A 69 -32.64 11.72 27.84
N HIS A 70 -33.26 10.70 27.29
CA HIS A 70 -33.72 9.52 27.99
C HIS A 70 -33.21 8.25 27.34
N PRO A 71 -31.88 8.04 27.29
CA PRO A 71 -31.34 6.78 26.80
C PRO A 71 -31.94 5.66 27.62
N LYS A 72 -32.50 4.65 26.98
CA LYS A 72 -32.92 3.44 27.68
C LYS A 72 -31.70 2.92 28.42
N PRO A 73 -31.75 2.78 29.76
CA PRO A 73 -30.62 2.21 30.49
C PRO A 73 -30.50 0.75 30.05
N THR A 74 -29.58 0.51 29.15
CA THR A 74 -29.03 -0.82 28.99
C THR A 74 -27.91 -0.88 30.02
N ASP A 75 -27.91 -1.90 30.86
CA ASP A 75 -26.77 -2.23 31.71
C ASP A 75 -25.58 -2.60 30.82
N ILE A 76 -25.00 -1.60 30.15
CA ILE A 76 -23.73 -1.73 29.48
C ILE A 76 -22.66 -1.62 30.55
N ALA A 77 -22.52 -2.69 31.34
CA ALA A 77 -21.39 -2.79 32.23
C ALA A 77 -20.11 -2.82 31.40
N PHE A 78 -19.23 -1.84 31.60
CA PHE A 78 -17.88 -1.90 31.04
C PHE A 78 -17.18 -3.13 31.61
N ALA A 79 -16.99 -4.14 30.76
CA ALA A 79 -16.18 -5.30 31.08
C ALA A 79 -14.77 -5.07 30.49
N PRO A 80 -13.80 -4.68 31.31
CA PRO A 80 -12.42 -4.50 30.81
C PRO A 80 -11.90 -5.81 30.26
N GLU A 81 -11.30 -5.76 29.09
CA GLU A 81 -10.64 -6.92 28.51
C GLU A 81 -9.47 -7.35 29.40
N LYS A 82 -9.33 -8.66 29.61
CA LYS A 82 -8.20 -9.20 30.38
C LYS A 82 -6.89 -8.90 29.62
N PRO A 83 -5.92 -8.21 30.24
CA PRO A 83 -4.68 -7.88 29.58
C PRO A 83 -3.86 -9.14 29.26
N ILE A 84 -3.17 -9.12 28.13
CA ILE A 84 -2.22 -10.18 27.76
C ILE A 84 -0.96 -10.00 28.59
N GLN A 85 -0.73 -10.89 29.55
CA GLN A 85 0.48 -10.87 30.38
C GLN A 85 1.67 -11.46 29.64
N LYS A 86 1.47 -12.57 28.91
CA LYS A 86 2.47 -13.23 28.11
C LYS A 86 1.85 -13.63 26.78
N LEU A 87 2.43 -13.15 25.67
CA LEU A 87 1.87 -13.35 24.34
C LEU A 87 1.90 -14.83 23.93
N ILE A 88 2.98 -15.55 24.23
CA ILE A 88 3.13 -16.98 23.97
C ILE A 88 3.24 -17.71 25.32
N ASP A 89 2.28 -18.58 25.59
CA ASP A 89 2.18 -19.39 26.82
C ASP A 89 2.40 -20.90 26.61
N PHE A 90 2.87 -21.26 25.43
CA PHE A 90 3.27 -22.61 25.07
C PHE A 90 4.77 -22.68 24.76
N ASN A 91 5.32 -23.89 24.75
CA ASN A 91 6.73 -24.10 24.43
C ASN A 91 6.94 -24.09 22.92
N ILE A 92 7.92 -23.30 22.46
CA ILE A 92 8.41 -23.32 21.08
C ILE A 92 9.73 -24.08 21.10
N ALA A 93 9.82 -25.21 20.39
CA ALA A 93 11.06 -25.91 20.17
C ALA A 93 11.96 -25.07 19.24
N PRO A 94 13.09 -24.53 19.70
CA PRO A 94 13.92 -23.67 18.86
C PRO A 94 14.59 -24.48 17.75
N GLY A 95 14.68 -23.84 16.57
CA GLY A 95 15.51 -24.36 15.49
C GLY A 95 16.96 -23.90 15.60
N LYS A 96 17.72 -24.03 14.52
CA LYS A 96 19.17 -23.74 14.49
C LYS A 96 19.54 -22.97 13.23
N ILE A 97 20.62 -22.19 13.30
CA ILE A 97 21.36 -21.70 12.13
C ILE A 97 22.29 -22.84 11.73
N VAL A 98 22.11 -23.40 10.54
CA VAL A 98 22.86 -24.55 10.04
C VAL A 98 24.00 -24.19 9.10
N ALA A 99 23.95 -22.99 8.49
CA ALA A 99 25.05 -22.46 7.68
C ALA A 99 25.09 -20.93 7.76
N GLU A 100 26.28 -20.38 7.54
CA GLU A 100 26.51 -18.92 7.48
C GLU A 100 27.40 -18.59 6.28
N LYS A 101 27.05 -17.52 5.56
CA LYS A 101 27.83 -16.96 4.45
C LYS A 101 27.97 -15.45 4.62
N PRO A 102 29.21 -14.89 4.59
CA PRO A 102 29.37 -13.44 4.60
C PRO A 102 28.99 -12.82 3.25
N LEU A 103 28.35 -11.66 3.29
CA LEU A 103 28.15 -10.73 2.17
C LEU A 103 29.12 -9.55 2.37
N LYS A 104 30.30 -9.65 1.75
CA LYS A 104 31.39 -8.71 2.03
C LYS A 104 31.09 -7.29 1.58
N THR A 105 30.52 -7.11 0.41
CA THR A 105 30.16 -5.80 -0.17
C THR A 105 29.13 -5.09 0.71
N LEU A 106 28.09 -5.82 1.13
CA LEU A 106 27.01 -5.28 1.97
C LEU A 106 27.38 -5.26 3.47
N GLN A 107 28.55 -5.82 3.86
CA GLN A 107 28.94 -5.99 5.26
C GLN A 107 27.82 -6.66 6.08
N ALA A 108 27.21 -7.69 5.52
CA ALA A 108 26.10 -8.44 6.06
C ALA A 108 26.41 -9.94 6.12
N LYS A 109 25.51 -10.73 6.69
CA LYS A 109 25.65 -12.18 6.79
C LYS A 109 24.35 -12.84 6.35
N ILE A 110 24.44 -13.96 5.65
CA ILE A 110 23.30 -14.83 5.38
C ILE A 110 23.36 -16.01 6.33
N TRP A 111 22.29 -16.23 7.07
CA TRP A 111 22.07 -17.41 7.89
C TRP A 111 21.07 -18.33 7.20
N THR A 112 21.43 -19.58 7.00
CA THR A 112 20.48 -20.62 6.57
C THR A 112 19.96 -21.31 7.83
N LEU A 113 18.64 -21.40 7.95
CA LEU A 113 17.98 -21.97 9.11
C LEU A 113 17.66 -23.46 8.90
N SER A 114 17.50 -24.20 10.01
CA SER A 114 17.18 -25.63 9.99
C SER A 114 15.85 -25.97 9.32
N ASN A 115 14.93 -25.01 9.21
CA ASN A 115 13.65 -25.14 8.48
C ASN A 115 13.75 -24.73 7.01
N GLY A 116 14.95 -24.39 6.53
CA GLY A 116 15.21 -24.00 5.14
C GLY A 116 15.09 -22.51 4.83
N ALA A 117 14.55 -21.70 5.75
CA ALA A 117 14.49 -20.24 5.58
C ALA A 117 15.89 -19.62 5.57
N LYS A 118 16.02 -18.45 4.97
CA LYS A 118 17.24 -17.64 5.00
C LYS A 118 17.00 -16.35 5.77
N VAL A 119 18.02 -15.88 6.48
CA VAL A 119 18.01 -14.55 7.12
C VAL A 119 19.24 -13.79 6.69
N ILE A 120 19.05 -12.62 6.10
CA ILE A 120 20.12 -11.68 5.79
C ILE A 120 20.17 -10.67 6.93
N TYR A 121 21.28 -10.69 7.65
CA TYR A 121 21.46 -9.89 8.85
C TYR A 121 22.51 -8.82 8.66
N LYS A 122 22.18 -7.56 9.05
CA LYS A 122 23.10 -6.44 9.08
C LYS A 122 22.96 -5.64 10.37
N TYR A 123 24.04 -5.54 11.13
CA TYR A 123 24.09 -4.75 12.34
C TYR A 123 24.42 -3.29 12.04
N LEU A 124 23.63 -2.37 12.59
CA LEU A 124 23.83 -0.91 12.53
C LEU A 124 23.73 -0.31 13.93
N PRO A 125 24.85 -0.16 14.68
CA PRO A 125 24.81 0.26 16.08
C PRO A 125 24.24 1.66 16.31
N ASN A 126 24.31 2.53 15.30
CA ASN A 126 23.85 3.92 15.38
C ASN A 126 22.44 4.13 14.80
N ALA A 127 21.69 3.09 14.52
CA ALA A 127 20.33 3.14 13.97
C ALA A 127 19.27 3.44 15.04
N GLN A 128 19.28 4.64 15.63
CA GLN A 128 18.23 5.19 16.52
C GLN A 128 17.56 4.16 17.46
N GLN A 129 18.32 3.17 17.96
CA GLN A 129 17.87 2.06 18.81
C GLN A 129 16.76 1.18 18.21
N GLN A 130 16.50 1.25 16.91
CA GLN A 130 15.49 0.46 16.20
C GLN A 130 16.13 -0.56 15.27
N PHE A 131 15.37 -1.59 14.95
CA PHE A 131 15.65 -2.49 13.83
C PHE A 131 14.45 -2.57 12.89
N LEU A 132 14.73 -2.82 11.63
CA LEU A 132 13.77 -3.12 10.58
C LEU A 132 13.82 -4.61 10.28
N PHE A 133 12.67 -5.17 9.96
CA PHE A 133 12.50 -6.56 9.58
C PHE A 133 11.63 -6.64 8.33
N ALA A 134 12.04 -7.43 7.36
CA ALA A 134 11.25 -7.77 6.19
C ALA A 134 11.39 -9.26 5.89
N GLY A 135 10.41 -9.83 5.24
CA GLY A 135 10.47 -11.18 4.72
C GLY A 135 9.71 -11.25 3.41
N SER A 136 10.26 -11.94 2.41
CA SER A 136 9.64 -12.10 1.11
C SER A 136 9.79 -13.53 0.58
N ALA A 137 8.80 -13.95 -0.18
CA ALA A 137 8.79 -15.20 -0.92
C ALA A 137 8.07 -15.00 -2.27
N GLU A 138 8.53 -15.65 -3.31
CA GLU A 138 7.81 -15.75 -4.58
C GLU A 138 6.44 -16.39 -4.34
N GLY A 139 5.33 -15.76 -4.78
CA GLY A 139 3.97 -16.22 -4.45
C GLY A 139 2.87 -15.24 -4.86
N GLY A 140 2.18 -14.70 -3.88
CA GLY A 140 1.10 -13.75 -4.08
C GLY A 140 -0.11 -14.32 -4.83
N LYS A 141 -0.93 -13.44 -5.38
CA LYS A 141 -2.12 -13.80 -6.15
C LYS A 141 -1.81 -14.73 -7.32
N ALA A 142 -0.62 -14.63 -7.93
CA ALA A 142 -0.21 -15.45 -9.07
C ALA A 142 -0.11 -16.95 -8.75
N MET A 143 0.04 -17.31 -7.49
CA MET A 143 0.07 -18.71 -7.04
C MET A 143 -1.33 -19.31 -6.87
N VAL A 144 -2.38 -18.50 -6.88
CA VAL A 144 -3.75 -18.91 -6.54
C VAL A 144 -4.45 -19.54 -7.74
N ALA A 145 -4.98 -20.75 -7.58
CA ALA A 145 -5.83 -21.35 -8.60
C ALA A 145 -7.12 -20.52 -8.79
N PRO A 146 -7.67 -20.38 -10.00
CA PRO A 146 -8.86 -19.57 -10.26
C PRO A 146 -10.05 -19.89 -9.35
N ASN A 147 -10.28 -21.18 -9.06
CA ASN A 147 -11.38 -21.62 -8.20
C ASN A 147 -11.19 -21.26 -6.71
N ASP A 148 -9.95 -21.01 -6.27
CA ASP A 148 -9.62 -20.63 -4.91
C ASP A 148 -9.58 -19.11 -4.70
N LEU A 149 -9.67 -18.34 -5.78
CA LEU A 149 -9.55 -16.89 -5.73
C LEU A 149 -10.60 -16.21 -4.80
N PRO A 150 -11.87 -16.68 -4.70
CA PRO A 150 -12.78 -16.14 -3.71
C PRO A 150 -12.29 -16.33 -2.27
N ASN A 151 -11.78 -17.52 -1.94
CA ASN A 151 -11.26 -17.84 -0.61
C ASN A 151 -9.98 -17.07 -0.29
N TYR A 152 -9.07 -16.94 -1.26
CA TYR A 152 -7.88 -16.10 -1.14
C TYR A 152 -8.25 -14.62 -0.89
N THR A 153 -9.23 -14.09 -1.62
CA THR A 153 -9.71 -12.71 -1.45
C THR A 153 -10.27 -12.48 -0.05
N ALA A 154 -11.09 -13.40 0.44
CA ALA A 154 -11.63 -13.34 1.80
C ALA A 154 -10.52 -13.49 2.85
N MET A 155 -9.62 -14.46 2.69
CA MET A 155 -8.47 -14.65 3.58
C MET A 155 -7.63 -13.39 3.68
N ARG A 156 -7.23 -12.80 2.56
CA ARG A 156 -6.44 -11.55 2.51
C ARG A 156 -7.13 -10.40 3.25
N ALA A 157 -8.44 -10.22 3.05
CA ALA A 157 -9.22 -9.17 3.70
C ALA A 157 -9.39 -9.38 5.21
N LEU A 158 -9.34 -10.63 5.67
CA LEU A 158 -9.61 -11.00 7.06
C LEU A 158 -8.35 -11.28 7.89
N LEU A 159 -7.16 -11.14 7.29
CA LEU A 159 -5.90 -11.25 8.03
C LEU A 159 -5.94 -10.36 9.28
N MET A 160 -5.63 -10.93 10.44
CA MET A 160 -5.60 -10.28 11.76
C MET A 160 -6.92 -9.63 12.23
N GLN A 161 -8.00 -9.68 11.44
CA GLN A 161 -9.28 -9.05 11.81
C GLN A 161 -10.00 -9.78 12.97
N SER A 162 -9.79 -11.08 13.11
CA SER A 162 -10.35 -11.89 14.18
C SER A 162 -9.40 -12.07 15.37
N GLY A 163 -8.21 -11.47 15.30
CA GLY A 163 -7.17 -11.66 16.28
C GLY A 163 -6.17 -12.76 15.93
N LEU A 164 -5.35 -13.18 16.89
CA LEU A 164 -4.31 -14.20 16.75
C LEU A 164 -4.39 -15.19 17.91
N TYR A 165 -4.15 -16.48 17.63
CA TYR A 165 -4.18 -17.52 18.66
C TYR A 165 -5.51 -17.49 19.42
N ARG A 166 -5.49 -17.22 20.71
CA ARG A 166 -6.69 -17.11 21.57
C ARG A 166 -7.06 -15.67 21.91
N TYR A 167 -6.31 -14.70 21.39
CA TYR A 167 -6.51 -13.28 21.67
C TYR A 167 -7.36 -12.64 20.58
N ASN A 168 -8.35 -11.87 21.00
CA ASN A 168 -9.14 -11.07 20.08
C ASN A 168 -8.38 -9.80 19.65
N ARG A 169 -8.95 -9.07 18.69
CA ARG A 169 -8.33 -7.86 18.14
C ARG A 169 -8.09 -6.76 19.17
N ASN A 170 -9.03 -6.57 20.11
CA ASN A 170 -8.91 -5.51 21.12
C ASN A 170 -7.82 -5.82 22.13
N GLN A 171 -7.72 -7.09 22.56
CA GLN A 171 -6.65 -7.54 23.44
C GLN A 171 -5.28 -7.35 22.79
N LEU A 172 -5.14 -7.67 21.51
CA LEU A 172 -3.89 -7.48 20.78
C LEU A 172 -3.56 -5.99 20.60
N ALA A 173 -4.55 -5.15 20.29
CA ALA A 173 -4.36 -3.70 20.19
C ALA A 173 -3.90 -3.11 21.53
N SER A 174 -4.52 -3.50 22.64
CA SER A 174 -4.09 -3.07 23.97
C SER A 174 -2.69 -3.60 24.34
N TRP A 175 -2.36 -4.83 23.93
CA TRP A 175 -1.02 -5.38 24.16
C TRP A 175 0.06 -4.66 23.35
N LEU A 176 -0.23 -4.24 22.12
CA LEU A 176 0.68 -3.48 21.27
C LEU A 176 0.89 -2.04 21.75
N GLN A 177 -0.08 -1.49 22.47
CA GLN A 177 -0.03 -0.11 22.93
C GLN A 177 1.22 0.18 23.77
N GLY A 178 1.94 1.24 23.43
CA GLY A 178 3.16 1.66 24.10
C GLY A 178 4.41 0.82 23.81
N LYS A 179 4.36 -0.18 22.90
CA LYS A 179 5.52 -1.00 22.53
C LYS A 179 6.29 -0.49 21.32
N ASP A 180 5.71 0.45 20.57
CA ASP A 180 6.29 0.98 19.34
C ASP A 180 6.72 -0.13 18.35
N LEU A 181 5.92 -1.19 18.32
CA LEU A 181 6.11 -2.40 17.53
C LEU A 181 5.08 -2.44 16.40
N ASN A 182 5.56 -2.59 15.18
CA ASN A 182 4.73 -2.73 14.00
C ASN A 182 5.12 -3.97 13.19
N LEU A 183 4.14 -4.74 12.73
CA LEU A 183 4.31 -5.84 11.80
C LEU A 183 3.06 -5.98 10.95
N THR A 184 3.26 -6.02 9.62
CA THR A 184 2.20 -6.19 8.62
C THR A 184 2.53 -7.35 7.68
N LEU A 185 1.50 -8.09 7.26
CA LEU A 185 1.60 -9.03 6.14
C LEU A 185 1.23 -8.32 4.85
N SER A 186 1.93 -8.62 3.76
CA SER A 186 1.59 -8.20 2.41
C SER A 186 1.39 -9.41 1.50
N LEU A 187 0.35 -9.35 0.68
CA LEU A 187 0.01 -10.33 -0.34
C LEU A 187 -0.16 -9.55 -1.63
N GLU A 188 0.93 -9.49 -2.39
CA GLU A 188 1.00 -8.78 -3.65
C GLU A 188 0.62 -9.70 -4.82
N ASP A 189 0.77 -9.24 -6.04
CA ASP A 189 0.45 -10.06 -7.20
C ASP A 189 1.40 -11.26 -7.35
N TYR A 190 2.70 -11.06 -7.11
CA TYR A 190 3.74 -12.08 -7.30
C TYR A 190 4.56 -12.39 -6.05
N THR A 191 4.24 -11.78 -4.93
CA THR A 191 5.05 -11.88 -3.71
C THR A 191 4.17 -12.05 -2.48
N ASP A 192 4.54 -13.00 -1.63
CA ASP A 192 4.09 -13.08 -0.24
C ASP A 192 5.12 -12.38 0.63
N GLY A 193 4.70 -11.47 1.48
CA GLY A 193 5.62 -10.66 2.26
C GLY A 193 5.16 -10.36 3.67
N LEU A 194 6.09 -9.89 4.47
CA LEU A 194 5.84 -9.24 5.74
C LEU A 194 6.91 -8.20 6.01
N GLY A 195 6.52 -7.15 6.71
CA GLY A 195 7.44 -6.08 7.07
C GLY A 195 7.08 -5.44 8.40
N GLY A 196 8.09 -4.95 9.13
CA GLY A 196 7.86 -4.31 10.40
C GLY A 196 9.13 -3.73 11.01
N ASN A 197 8.93 -3.14 12.17
CA ASN A 197 10.01 -2.55 12.95
C ASN A 197 9.69 -2.59 14.44
N ALA A 198 10.71 -2.51 15.25
CA ALA A 198 10.58 -2.33 16.69
C ALA A 198 11.86 -1.73 17.29
N PRO A 199 11.77 -1.11 18.49
CA PRO A 199 12.95 -0.83 19.29
C PRO A 199 13.66 -2.13 19.71
N ALA A 200 14.98 -2.08 19.84
CA ALA A 200 15.77 -3.25 20.22
C ALA A 200 15.32 -3.88 21.55
N GLN A 201 14.82 -3.08 22.49
CA GLN A 201 14.27 -3.54 23.77
C GLN A 201 12.98 -4.36 23.61
N GLN A 202 12.27 -4.21 22.50
CA GLN A 202 11.04 -4.94 22.18
C GLN A 202 11.29 -6.14 21.25
N ALA A 203 12.54 -6.49 20.97
CA ALA A 203 12.89 -7.52 19.99
C ALA A 203 12.24 -8.88 20.30
N ASP A 204 12.25 -9.34 21.56
CA ASP A 204 11.60 -10.61 21.93
C ASP A 204 10.08 -10.56 21.69
N ASN A 205 9.42 -9.47 22.07
CA ASN A 205 7.99 -9.24 21.80
C ASN A 205 7.69 -9.20 20.29
N PHE A 206 8.57 -8.56 19.51
CA PHE A 206 8.42 -8.48 18.07
C PHE A 206 8.49 -9.87 17.41
N PHE A 207 9.52 -10.66 17.73
CA PHE A 207 9.68 -11.99 17.15
C PHE A 207 8.62 -12.98 17.63
N ALA A 208 8.18 -12.86 18.90
CA ALA A 208 7.04 -13.64 19.43
C ALA A 208 5.74 -13.29 18.68
N PHE A 209 5.50 -12.00 18.41
CA PHE A 209 4.36 -11.56 17.64
C PHE A 209 4.43 -12.04 16.19
N ALA A 210 5.59 -11.90 15.53
CA ALA A 210 5.83 -12.42 14.19
C ALA A 210 5.57 -13.93 14.09
N TYR A 211 6.01 -14.71 15.08
CA TYR A 211 5.73 -16.14 15.13
C TYR A 211 4.23 -16.45 15.18
N LEU A 212 3.45 -15.73 16.00
CA LEU A 212 2.00 -15.91 16.05
C LEU A 212 1.32 -15.45 14.76
N VAL A 213 1.73 -14.31 14.20
CA VAL A 213 1.21 -13.79 12.94
C VAL A 213 1.38 -14.81 11.81
N LEU A 214 2.52 -15.50 11.75
CA LEU A 214 2.84 -16.49 10.71
C LEU A 214 2.26 -17.89 10.98
N THR A 215 1.83 -18.20 12.22
CA THR A 215 1.43 -19.58 12.57
C THR A 215 0.06 -19.71 13.20
N ARG A 216 -0.55 -18.63 13.70
CA ARG A 216 -1.75 -18.67 14.54
C ARG A 216 -2.79 -17.63 14.15
N GLN A 217 -3.04 -17.46 12.85
CA GLN A 217 -4.17 -16.66 12.39
C GLN A 217 -5.49 -17.24 12.91
N ASN A 218 -6.42 -16.35 13.20
CA ASN A 218 -7.77 -16.71 13.59
C ASN A 218 -8.77 -16.17 12.55
N PHE A 219 -9.55 -17.05 11.95
CA PHE A 219 -10.62 -16.69 11.01
C PHE A 219 -11.98 -16.99 11.64
N SER A 220 -12.49 -16.05 12.46
CA SER A 220 -13.76 -16.20 13.15
C SER A 220 -14.94 -16.26 12.17
N PRO A 221 -15.85 -17.25 12.30
CA PRO A 221 -17.09 -17.30 11.51
C PRO A 221 -17.88 -16.00 11.56
N THR A 222 -18.02 -15.40 12.76
CA THR A 222 -18.76 -14.14 12.94
C THR A 222 -18.14 -12.98 12.17
N VAL A 223 -16.81 -12.89 12.10
CA VAL A 223 -16.12 -11.84 11.35
C VAL A 223 -16.24 -12.10 9.85
N PHE A 224 -16.17 -13.35 9.43
CA PHE A 224 -16.39 -13.76 8.05
C PHE A 224 -17.81 -13.43 7.57
N ASP A 225 -18.84 -13.76 8.36
CA ASP A 225 -20.23 -13.47 8.02
C ASP A 225 -20.48 -11.97 7.88
N LYS A 226 -19.93 -11.14 8.79
CA LYS A 226 -20.00 -9.69 8.68
C LYS A 226 -19.31 -9.17 7.42
N TYR A 227 -18.17 -9.74 7.05
CA TYR A 227 -17.46 -9.42 5.82
C TYR A 227 -18.31 -9.73 4.59
N LEU A 228 -18.90 -10.91 4.50
CA LEU A 228 -19.81 -11.29 3.41
C LEU A 228 -21.04 -10.39 3.35
N GLN A 229 -21.71 -10.16 4.48
CA GLN A 229 -22.89 -9.31 4.54
C GLN A 229 -22.58 -7.88 4.05
N ARG A 230 -21.45 -7.31 4.49
CA ARG A 230 -21.02 -5.98 4.05
C ARG A 230 -20.76 -5.93 2.54
N ASN A 231 -20.02 -6.89 2.00
CA ASN A 231 -19.67 -6.88 0.57
C ASN A 231 -20.90 -7.13 -0.32
N ARG A 232 -21.81 -8.02 0.08
CA ARG A 232 -23.11 -8.20 -0.60
C ARG A 232 -23.95 -6.93 -0.57
N TYR A 233 -24.00 -6.25 0.57
CA TYR A 233 -24.69 -4.97 0.68
C TYR A 233 -24.09 -3.92 -0.25
N LEU A 234 -22.76 -3.77 -0.29
CA LEU A 234 -22.08 -2.85 -1.18
C LEU A 234 -22.35 -3.20 -2.65
N GLN A 235 -22.28 -4.47 -3.02
CA GLN A 235 -22.57 -4.93 -4.37
C GLN A 235 -24.03 -4.66 -4.77
N ALA A 236 -24.99 -4.96 -3.90
CA ALA A 236 -26.41 -4.74 -4.16
C ALA A 236 -26.78 -3.26 -4.26
N ASN A 237 -26.01 -2.38 -3.62
CA ASN A 237 -26.20 -0.92 -3.66
C ASN A 237 -25.19 -0.20 -4.55
N LYS A 238 -24.42 -0.95 -5.34
CA LYS A 238 -23.51 -0.37 -6.31
C LYS A 238 -24.28 0.44 -7.32
N ALA A 239 -23.81 1.65 -7.61
CA ALA A 239 -24.43 2.49 -8.61
C ALA A 239 -24.34 1.83 -10.00
N THR A 240 -25.46 1.81 -10.70
CA THR A 240 -25.57 1.30 -12.08
C THR A 240 -25.60 2.46 -13.09
N THR A 241 -25.64 3.68 -12.60
CA THR A 241 -25.67 4.94 -13.37
C THR A 241 -24.67 5.92 -12.77
N GLY A 242 -24.39 6.99 -13.49
CA GLY A 242 -23.46 8.02 -13.05
C GLY A 242 -21.99 7.62 -13.15
N MET A 243 -21.12 8.38 -12.52
CA MET A 243 -19.66 8.28 -12.65
C MET A 243 -19.09 6.92 -12.22
N GLU A 244 -19.67 6.28 -11.19
CA GLU A 244 -19.21 4.96 -10.75
C GLU A 244 -19.41 3.88 -11.83
N ALA A 245 -20.54 3.94 -12.57
CA ALA A 245 -20.80 3.03 -13.67
C ALA A 245 -19.87 3.28 -14.87
N VAL A 246 -19.53 4.53 -15.15
CA VAL A 246 -18.53 4.90 -16.17
C VAL A 246 -17.17 4.32 -15.82
N GLN A 247 -16.68 4.51 -14.58
CA GLN A 247 -15.39 3.98 -14.13
C GLN A 247 -15.33 2.44 -14.20
N ASP A 248 -16.43 1.76 -13.89
CA ASP A 248 -16.50 0.31 -14.06
C ASP A 248 -16.43 -0.12 -15.52
N SER A 249 -17.09 0.61 -16.40
CA SER A 249 -17.09 0.34 -17.84
C SER A 249 -15.70 0.55 -18.44
N ILE A 250 -15.02 1.64 -18.09
CA ILE A 250 -13.61 1.90 -18.45
C ILE A 250 -12.74 0.74 -17.99
N ARG A 251 -12.88 0.33 -16.72
CA ARG A 251 -12.09 -0.77 -16.16
C ARG A 251 -12.29 -2.07 -16.93
N GLN A 252 -13.52 -2.41 -17.31
CA GLN A 252 -13.81 -3.63 -18.06
C GLN A 252 -13.25 -3.60 -19.49
N LEU A 253 -13.22 -2.43 -20.14
CA LEU A 253 -12.57 -2.26 -21.44
C LEU A 253 -11.06 -2.45 -21.37
N LEU A 254 -10.43 -1.84 -20.37
CA LEU A 254 -8.97 -1.88 -20.20
C LEU A 254 -8.52 -3.23 -19.63
N TYR A 255 -9.29 -3.83 -18.73
CA TYR A 255 -8.97 -5.05 -17.99
C TYR A 255 -10.14 -6.04 -18.04
N PRO A 256 -10.29 -6.79 -19.14
CA PRO A 256 -11.40 -7.73 -19.33
C PRO A 256 -11.51 -8.77 -18.21
N ILE A 257 -12.74 -9.18 -17.93
CA ILE A 257 -13.04 -10.24 -16.96
C ILE A 257 -12.41 -11.54 -17.43
N SER A 258 -11.76 -12.24 -16.51
CA SER A 258 -11.13 -13.54 -16.74
C SER A 258 -11.23 -14.42 -15.46
N PRO A 259 -10.91 -15.72 -15.52
CA PRO A 259 -10.91 -16.56 -14.34
C PRO A 259 -10.04 -16.07 -13.18
N LEU A 260 -8.94 -15.35 -13.47
CA LEU A 260 -8.04 -14.75 -12.47
C LEU A 260 -8.33 -13.27 -12.20
N ASN A 261 -9.23 -12.67 -12.99
CA ASN A 261 -9.77 -11.32 -12.80
C ASN A 261 -11.30 -11.35 -12.85
N PRO A 262 -11.97 -12.10 -11.95
CA PRO A 262 -13.41 -12.25 -11.97
C PRO A 262 -14.13 -10.99 -11.47
N GLN A 263 -15.35 -10.82 -11.93
CA GLN A 263 -16.26 -9.85 -11.32
C GLN A 263 -16.66 -10.32 -9.92
N GLN A 264 -16.54 -9.47 -8.92
CA GLN A 264 -16.98 -9.75 -7.56
C GLN A 264 -18.48 -9.57 -7.43
N ASN A 265 -19.23 -10.54 -7.96
CA ASN A 265 -20.69 -10.61 -7.93
C ASN A 265 -21.17 -11.61 -6.86
N GLU A 266 -22.49 -11.85 -6.78
CA GLU A 266 -23.07 -12.76 -5.79
C GLU A 266 -22.50 -14.19 -5.92
N ALA A 267 -22.26 -14.69 -7.14
CA ALA A 267 -21.68 -16.03 -7.34
C ALA A 267 -20.24 -16.10 -6.78
N PHE A 268 -19.46 -15.02 -6.92
CA PHE A 268 -18.13 -14.93 -6.33
C PHE A 268 -18.19 -14.97 -4.80
N PHE A 269 -19.13 -14.25 -4.18
CA PHE A 269 -19.30 -14.27 -2.72
C PHE A 269 -19.86 -15.60 -2.21
N GLN A 270 -20.72 -16.28 -2.97
CA GLN A 270 -21.23 -17.62 -2.61
C GLN A 270 -20.13 -18.69 -2.65
N ALA A 271 -19.09 -18.51 -3.46
CA ALA A 271 -17.95 -19.42 -3.54
C ALA A 271 -16.98 -19.28 -2.35
N MET A 272 -17.10 -18.23 -1.54
CA MET A 272 -16.27 -18.04 -0.35
C MET A 272 -16.69 -18.99 0.77
N GLN A 273 -15.72 -19.68 1.36
CA GLN A 273 -15.92 -20.68 2.42
C GLN A 273 -14.99 -20.40 3.59
N GLN A 274 -15.54 -20.19 4.77
CA GLN A 274 -14.76 -19.82 5.96
C GLN A 274 -13.74 -20.90 6.35
N ASP A 275 -14.08 -22.17 6.22
CA ASP A 275 -13.20 -23.31 6.52
C ASP A 275 -12.01 -23.44 5.55
N LYS A 276 -12.03 -22.75 4.42
CA LYS A 276 -10.93 -22.73 3.44
C LYS A 276 -9.88 -21.65 3.72
N LEU A 277 -10.21 -20.64 4.54
CA LEU A 277 -9.32 -19.48 4.75
C LEU A 277 -7.99 -19.87 5.37
N GLN A 278 -8.03 -20.80 6.34
CA GLN A 278 -6.80 -21.28 6.98
C GLN A 278 -5.88 -22.00 5.98
N ALA A 279 -6.45 -22.83 5.09
CA ALA A 279 -5.68 -23.52 4.06
C ALA A 279 -5.06 -22.54 3.05
N GLN A 280 -5.79 -21.48 2.67
CA GLN A 280 -5.26 -20.41 1.82
C GLN A 280 -4.10 -19.69 2.53
N PHE A 281 -4.25 -19.35 3.80
CA PHE A 281 -3.17 -18.74 4.58
C PHE A 281 -1.92 -19.66 4.64
N GLU A 282 -2.10 -20.94 4.92
CA GLU A 282 -1.00 -21.92 4.98
C GLU A 282 -0.31 -22.14 3.64
N ALA A 283 -1.02 -22.04 2.52
CA ALA A 283 -0.44 -22.10 1.19
C ALA A 283 0.58 -20.96 0.95
N HIS A 284 0.33 -19.79 1.51
CA HIS A 284 1.18 -18.60 1.37
C HIS A 284 2.26 -18.51 2.45
N PHE A 285 1.94 -18.73 3.72
CA PHE A 285 2.84 -18.50 4.86
C PHE A 285 3.26 -19.76 5.61
N GLY A 286 2.65 -20.90 5.33
CA GLY A 286 2.87 -22.16 6.10
C GLY A 286 4.19 -22.86 5.82
N ASN A 287 5.04 -22.38 4.93
CA ASN A 287 6.35 -22.96 4.63
C ASN A 287 7.46 -21.90 4.68
N ALA A 288 8.14 -21.83 5.82
CA ALA A 288 9.22 -20.88 6.03
C ALA A 288 10.41 -21.04 5.06
N ALA A 289 10.62 -22.23 4.49
CA ALA A 289 11.71 -22.47 3.52
C ALA A 289 11.58 -21.64 2.22
N ARG A 290 10.39 -21.10 1.93
CA ARG A 290 10.17 -20.18 0.79
C ARG A 290 10.74 -18.79 1.06
N PHE A 291 10.84 -18.38 2.32
CA PHE A 291 11.11 -17.01 2.71
C PHE A 291 12.60 -16.70 2.85
N THR A 292 12.98 -15.53 2.36
CA THR A 292 14.20 -14.84 2.76
C THR A 292 13.80 -13.66 3.64
N PHE A 293 14.30 -13.64 4.86
CA PHE A 293 14.10 -12.55 5.80
C PHE A 293 15.30 -11.62 5.78
N CYS A 294 15.06 -10.31 5.91
CA CYS A 294 16.08 -9.28 6.10
C CYS A 294 15.91 -8.66 7.49
N LEU A 295 17.00 -8.53 8.23
CA LEU A 295 17.04 -7.94 9.57
C LEU A 295 18.16 -6.91 9.64
N VAL A 296 17.81 -5.64 9.79
CA VAL A 296 18.75 -4.52 9.72
C VAL A 296 18.52 -3.58 10.89
N GLY A 297 19.56 -3.18 11.58
CA GLY A 297 19.48 -2.14 12.61
C GLY A 297 20.24 -2.41 13.88
N ASN A 298 19.85 -1.75 14.94
CA ASN A 298 20.54 -1.83 16.22
C ASN A 298 20.06 -3.03 17.06
N LEU A 299 20.23 -4.24 16.52
CA LEU A 299 20.00 -5.48 17.24
C LEU A 299 21.31 -6.29 17.22
N PRO A 300 22.03 -6.42 18.36
CA PRO A 300 23.31 -7.11 18.41
C PRO A 300 23.24 -8.56 17.90
N GLU A 301 24.28 -9.03 17.23
CA GLU A 301 24.29 -10.34 16.56
C GLU A 301 23.95 -11.50 17.50
N THR A 302 24.47 -11.48 18.72
CA THR A 302 24.18 -12.53 19.71
C THR A 302 22.70 -12.64 20.02
N GLN A 303 22.04 -11.49 20.26
CA GLN A 303 20.59 -11.42 20.50
C GLN A 303 19.80 -11.79 19.25
N ALA A 304 20.20 -11.27 18.08
CA ALA A 304 19.55 -11.61 16.81
C ALA A 304 19.58 -13.12 16.54
N ARG A 305 20.73 -13.79 16.75
CA ARG A 305 20.87 -15.24 16.59
C ARG A 305 19.95 -16.02 17.53
N GLU A 306 19.86 -15.61 18.79
CA GLU A 306 18.99 -16.26 19.77
C GLU A 306 17.52 -16.15 19.33
N LEU A 307 17.06 -14.96 18.98
CA LEU A 307 15.67 -14.71 18.56
C LEU A 307 15.33 -15.41 17.24
N VAL A 308 16.24 -15.38 16.27
CA VAL A 308 16.09 -16.09 15.00
C VAL A 308 15.96 -17.59 15.22
N CYS A 309 16.81 -18.19 16.07
CA CYS A 309 16.73 -19.61 16.40
C CYS A 309 15.44 -19.95 17.15
N ARG A 310 15.01 -19.11 18.11
CA ARG A 310 13.84 -19.35 18.94
C ARG A 310 12.53 -19.23 18.14
N TYR A 311 12.42 -18.28 17.23
CA TYR A 311 11.18 -17.97 16.55
C TYR A 311 11.18 -18.27 15.05
N LEU A 312 12.13 -17.74 14.27
CA LEU A 312 12.10 -17.92 12.82
C LEU A 312 12.50 -19.34 12.39
N ALA A 313 13.52 -19.91 13.00
CA ALA A 313 13.94 -21.29 12.72
C ALA A 313 12.98 -22.35 13.28
N ALA A 314 12.06 -21.93 14.16
CA ALA A 314 10.98 -22.76 14.70
C ALA A 314 9.69 -22.71 13.88
N LEU A 315 9.60 -21.82 12.87
CA LEU A 315 8.48 -21.79 11.94
C LEU A 315 8.38 -23.12 11.17
N PRO A 316 7.19 -23.59 10.81
CA PRO A 316 7.02 -24.74 9.92
C PRO A 316 7.81 -24.54 8.63
N GLY A 317 8.58 -25.54 8.22
CA GLY A 317 9.37 -25.50 6.99
C GLY A 317 9.54 -26.89 6.41
N ARG A 318 9.41 -27.00 5.10
CA ARG A 318 9.66 -28.22 4.33
C ARG A 318 10.61 -27.88 3.19
N ALA A 319 11.54 -28.77 2.88
CA ALA A 319 12.34 -28.64 1.67
C ALA A 319 11.40 -28.45 0.46
N GLN A 320 11.60 -27.38 -0.26
CA GLN A 320 10.79 -27.09 -1.45
C GLN A 320 11.35 -27.89 -2.61
N THR A 321 10.59 -28.87 -3.08
CA THR A 321 11.00 -29.76 -4.19
C THR A 321 10.69 -29.18 -5.56
N ALA A 322 9.73 -28.24 -5.65
CA ALA A 322 9.36 -27.55 -6.89
C ALA A 322 9.01 -26.10 -6.60
N LYS A 323 9.28 -25.22 -7.57
CA LYS A 323 8.76 -23.85 -7.53
C LYS A 323 7.23 -23.87 -7.70
N PRO A 324 6.50 -22.91 -7.05
CA PRO A 324 5.06 -22.79 -7.26
C PRO A 324 4.77 -22.46 -8.73
N THR A 325 3.65 -22.98 -9.23
CA THR A 325 3.14 -22.56 -10.54
C THR A 325 2.63 -21.13 -10.43
N MET A 326 3.17 -20.22 -11.23
CA MET A 326 2.77 -18.82 -11.23
C MET A 326 1.92 -18.54 -12.46
N HIS A 327 0.73 -17.99 -12.23
CA HIS A 327 -0.15 -17.53 -13.28
C HIS A 327 0.29 -16.14 -13.79
N ASN A 328 0.07 -15.88 -15.06
CA ASN A 328 0.23 -14.53 -15.61
C ASN A 328 -0.98 -13.68 -15.17
N LEU A 329 -0.73 -12.61 -14.41
CA LEU A 329 -1.74 -11.66 -13.93
C LEU A 329 -1.81 -10.39 -14.81
N ASP A 330 -1.27 -10.41 -16.02
CA ASP A 330 -1.50 -9.35 -17.00
C ASP A 330 -2.90 -9.48 -17.60
N PHE A 331 -3.83 -8.71 -17.04
CA PHE A 331 -5.23 -8.68 -17.46
C PHE A 331 -5.53 -7.56 -18.47
N ALA A 332 -4.53 -6.78 -18.86
CA ALA A 332 -4.73 -5.70 -19.80
C ALA A 332 -5.31 -6.21 -21.14
N SER A 333 -6.23 -5.45 -21.70
CA SER A 333 -6.79 -5.73 -23.00
C SER A 333 -5.68 -5.89 -24.04
N LYS A 334 -5.76 -6.94 -24.86
CA LYS A 334 -4.82 -7.19 -25.95
C LYS A 334 -5.21 -6.51 -27.26
N ALA A 335 -6.29 -5.72 -27.26
CA ALA A 335 -6.65 -4.89 -28.40
C ALA A 335 -5.52 -3.90 -28.71
N PRO A 336 -5.12 -3.77 -29.98
CA PRO A 336 -4.02 -2.89 -30.36
C PRO A 336 -4.36 -1.41 -30.10
N SER A 337 -5.62 -1.03 -30.29
CA SER A 337 -6.15 0.29 -29.94
C SER A 337 -7.59 0.15 -29.45
N ILE A 338 -8.02 1.10 -28.65
CA ILE A 338 -9.41 1.20 -28.17
C ILE A 338 -9.85 2.63 -28.44
N LYS A 339 -11.02 2.79 -29.08
CA LYS A 339 -11.69 4.08 -29.15
C LYS A 339 -13.14 3.85 -28.76
N HIS A 340 -13.55 4.44 -27.65
CA HIS A 340 -14.89 4.23 -27.11
C HIS A 340 -15.42 5.51 -26.47
N THR A 341 -16.69 5.80 -26.68
CA THR A 341 -17.41 6.88 -26.02
C THR A 341 -18.59 6.29 -25.27
N PHE A 342 -18.72 6.66 -24.00
CA PHE A 342 -19.87 6.34 -23.17
C PHE A 342 -20.75 7.57 -23.03
N GLU A 343 -22.05 7.34 -22.89
CA GLU A 343 -22.99 8.33 -22.38
C GLU A 343 -23.50 7.85 -21.02
N ALA A 344 -23.46 8.73 -20.02
CA ALA A 344 -23.91 8.43 -18.67
C ALA A 344 -24.84 9.52 -18.15
N GLU A 345 -25.87 9.11 -17.41
CA GLU A 345 -26.72 10.04 -16.68
C GLU A 345 -25.99 10.54 -15.45
N ILE A 346 -25.51 11.77 -15.49
CA ILE A 346 -24.88 12.50 -14.36
C ILE A 346 -25.56 13.85 -14.22
N GLU A 347 -25.57 14.40 -12.99
CA GLU A 347 -26.28 15.65 -12.68
C GLU A 347 -25.64 16.89 -13.33
N ASP A 348 -24.30 16.85 -13.48
CA ASP A 348 -23.52 17.96 -14.03
C ASP A 348 -23.09 17.66 -15.47
N ASP A 349 -22.89 18.73 -16.28
CA ASP A 349 -22.26 18.62 -17.60
C ASP A 349 -20.76 18.32 -17.43
N MET A 350 -20.44 17.06 -17.21
CA MET A 350 -19.08 16.55 -17.05
C MET A 350 -18.77 15.48 -18.08
N ALA A 351 -17.52 15.47 -18.54
CA ALA A 351 -16.95 14.40 -19.35
C ALA A 351 -15.60 13.99 -18.76
N GLU A 352 -15.35 12.69 -18.72
CA GLU A 352 -14.07 12.11 -18.36
C GLU A 352 -13.34 11.67 -19.62
N ILE A 353 -12.07 12.03 -19.74
CA ILE A 353 -11.20 11.63 -20.85
C ILE A 353 -10.07 10.78 -20.31
N GLU A 354 -9.95 9.55 -20.80
CA GLU A 354 -8.84 8.64 -20.55
C GLU A 354 -8.10 8.38 -21.86
N LEU A 355 -6.86 8.85 -21.95
CA LEU A 355 -5.93 8.53 -23.03
C LEU A 355 -4.82 7.67 -22.46
N SER A 356 -4.65 6.45 -22.94
CA SER A 356 -3.61 5.57 -22.43
C SER A 356 -2.89 4.77 -23.51
N TRP A 357 -1.67 4.40 -23.22
CA TRP A 357 -0.79 3.56 -24.04
C TRP A 357 -0.25 2.45 -23.18
N ARG A 358 -0.16 1.27 -23.74
CA ARG A 358 0.52 0.15 -23.11
C ARG A 358 1.45 -0.53 -24.11
N ASN A 359 2.68 -0.68 -23.73
CA ASN A 359 3.73 -1.23 -24.57
C ASN A 359 4.46 -2.38 -23.85
N ASP A 360 4.36 -3.59 -24.43
CA ASP A 360 5.11 -4.76 -23.95
C ASP A 360 6.55 -4.64 -24.44
N MET A 361 7.41 -4.00 -23.66
CA MET A 361 8.81 -3.74 -24.01
C MET A 361 9.70 -3.59 -22.79
N LYS A 362 11.00 -3.79 -22.99
CA LYS A 362 12.02 -3.46 -22.00
C LYS A 362 12.51 -2.02 -22.20
N LEU A 363 12.60 -1.29 -21.11
CA LEU A 363 13.23 0.03 -21.04
C LEU A 363 14.54 -0.07 -20.24
N THR A 364 15.58 0.59 -20.73
CA THR A 364 16.81 0.81 -19.97
C THR A 364 16.55 1.80 -18.83
N GLU A 365 17.40 1.85 -17.82
CA GLU A 365 17.29 2.81 -16.72
C GLU A 365 17.24 4.28 -17.23
N ARG A 366 18.03 4.59 -18.26
CA ARG A 366 18.01 5.91 -18.90
C ARG A 366 16.66 6.21 -19.55
N GLU A 367 16.05 5.23 -20.23
CA GLU A 367 14.73 5.38 -20.85
C GLU A 367 13.62 5.50 -19.78
N GLN A 368 13.73 4.78 -18.66
CA GLN A 368 12.81 4.91 -17.53
C GLN A 368 12.89 6.32 -16.91
N SER A 369 14.10 6.82 -16.69
CA SER A 369 14.30 8.19 -16.21
C SER A 369 13.78 9.23 -17.21
N ALA A 370 13.99 9.03 -18.51
CA ALA A 370 13.47 9.92 -19.56
C ALA A 370 11.93 9.87 -19.64
N LEU A 371 11.32 8.72 -19.38
CA LEU A 371 9.87 8.53 -19.32
C LEU A 371 9.25 9.35 -18.17
N GLU A 372 9.90 9.38 -17.02
CA GLU A 372 9.44 10.18 -15.88
C GLU A 372 9.54 11.69 -16.17
N VAL A 373 10.59 12.13 -16.87
CA VAL A 373 10.69 13.52 -17.33
C VAL A 373 9.60 13.83 -18.37
N LEU A 374 9.32 12.91 -19.31
CA LEU A 374 8.21 13.05 -20.28
C LEU A 374 6.88 13.24 -19.55
N ARG A 375 6.58 12.38 -18.56
CA ARG A 375 5.38 12.48 -17.72
C ARG A 375 5.25 13.88 -17.10
N SER A 376 6.31 14.33 -16.42
CA SER A 376 6.34 15.64 -15.76
C SER A 376 6.15 16.81 -16.76
N MET A 377 6.73 16.73 -17.94
CA MET A 377 6.58 17.75 -18.99
C MET A 377 5.15 17.80 -19.53
N VAL A 378 4.55 16.65 -19.81
CA VAL A 378 3.17 16.55 -20.31
C VAL A 378 2.19 17.06 -19.26
N GLU A 379 2.31 16.60 -18.00
CA GLU A 379 1.47 17.02 -16.89
C GLU A 379 1.51 18.54 -16.71
N ARG A 380 2.71 19.11 -16.64
CA ARG A 380 2.91 20.54 -16.47
C ARG A 380 2.32 21.34 -17.64
N ARG A 381 2.55 20.89 -18.88
CA ARG A 381 2.03 21.57 -20.07
C ARG A 381 0.52 21.57 -20.11
N CYS A 382 -0.11 20.42 -19.78
CA CYS A 382 -1.55 20.32 -19.67
C CYS A 382 -2.11 21.20 -18.53
N PHE A 383 -1.44 21.18 -17.37
CA PHE A 383 -1.84 21.98 -16.22
C PHE A 383 -1.78 23.49 -16.54
N ASP A 384 -0.65 23.97 -17.05
CA ASP A 384 -0.42 25.40 -17.33
C ASP A 384 -1.41 25.96 -18.36
N VAL A 385 -1.76 25.17 -19.39
CA VAL A 385 -2.63 25.64 -20.46
C VAL A 385 -4.09 25.31 -20.18
N LEU A 386 -4.44 24.04 -19.97
CA LEU A 386 -5.85 23.63 -19.88
C LEU A 386 -6.51 24.09 -18.57
N ARG A 387 -5.75 24.13 -17.47
CA ARG A 387 -6.29 24.53 -16.18
C ARG A 387 -6.09 26.01 -15.89
N GLU A 388 -4.84 26.51 -15.96
CA GLU A 388 -4.53 27.87 -15.50
C GLU A 388 -4.87 28.94 -16.54
N GLN A 389 -4.61 28.70 -17.82
CA GLN A 389 -4.84 29.71 -18.86
C GLN A 389 -6.25 29.65 -19.43
N GLU A 390 -6.73 28.45 -19.78
CA GLU A 390 -8.00 28.27 -20.49
C GLU A 390 -9.16 27.85 -19.59
N GLN A 391 -8.89 27.37 -18.38
CA GLN A 391 -9.88 26.93 -17.38
C GLN A 391 -10.85 25.86 -17.91
N LEU A 392 -10.36 24.99 -18.79
CA LEU A 392 -11.15 23.94 -19.44
C LEU A 392 -11.27 22.66 -18.59
N THR A 393 -10.44 22.52 -17.56
CA THR A 393 -10.44 21.36 -16.68
C THR A 393 -10.05 21.76 -15.26
N TYR A 394 -10.50 20.96 -14.29
CA TYR A 394 -10.13 21.13 -12.88
C TYR A 394 -9.03 20.15 -12.43
N THR A 395 -9.12 18.90 -12.89
CA THR A 395 -8.20 17.83 -12.51
C THR A 395 -7.51 17.27 -13.74
N ILE A 396 -6.18 17.13 -13.65
CA ILE A 396 -5.36 16.49 -14.68
C ILE A 396 -4.41 15.55 -13.96
N GLY A 397 -4.39 14.31 -14.39
CA GLY A 397 -3.44 13.31 -13.93
C GLY A 397 -2.68 12.72 -15.11
N VAL A 398 -1.35 12.71 -15.03
CA VAL A 398 -0.49 12.01 -15.98
C VAL A 398 0.32 10.97 -15.24
N GLN A 399 0.24 9.72 -15.67
CA GLN A 399 0.95 8.59 -15.06
C GLN A 399 1.85 7.93 -16.07
N ALA A 400 3.00 7.47 -15.61
CA ALA A 400 3.93 6.65 -16.37
C ALA A 400 4.47 5.57 -15.44
N ASN A 401 4.25 4.31 -15.79
CA ASN A 401 4.65 3.19 -14.99
C ASN A 401 5.46 2.21 -15.84
N TYR A 402 6.55 1.70 -15.29
CA TYR A 402 7.31 0.62 -15.89
C TYR A 402 7.32 -0.57 -14.94
N ASN A 403 6.86 -1.71 -15.42
CA ASN A 403 6.75 -2.93 -14.65
C ASN A 403 7.58 -4.04 -15.32
N VAL A 404 8.25 -4.86 -14.51
CA VAL A 404 9.06 -5.99 -15.00
C VAL A 404 8.33 -7.32 -14.90
N GLN A 405 7.24 -7.38 -14.17
CA GLN A 405 6.43 -8.58 -13.98
C GLN A 405 4.99 -8.36 -14.46
N PRO A 406 4.33 -9.41 -15.00
CA PRO A 406 4.84 -10.77 -15.33
C PRO A 406 5.80 -10.78 -16.51
N ALA A 407 5.76 -9.75 -17.33
CA ALA A 407 6.69 -9.44 -18.39
C ALA A 407 6.91 -7.92 -18.43
N ALA A 408 8.08 -7.49 -18.90
CA ALA A 408 8.39 -6.07 -18.95
C ALA A 408 7.40 -5.31 -19.85
N HIS A 409 6.75 -4.29 -19.28
CA HIS A 409 5.81 -3.43 -19.98
C HIS A 409 5.85 -2.01 -19.41
N GLU A 410 5.43 -1.08 -20.20
CA GLU A 410 5.26 0.32 -19.89
C GLU A 410 3.81 0.71 -20.09
N ASP A 411 3.26 1.49 -19.18
CA ASP A 411 1.94 2.11 -19.25
C ASP A 411 2.08 3.62 -19.08
N PHE A 412 1.58 4.38 -20.07
CA PHE A 412 1.47 5.83 -20.00
C PHE A 412 -0.01 6.22 -20.07
N SER A 413 -0.49 7.09 -19.19
CA SER A 413 -1.88 7.53 -19.23
C SER A 413 -2.05 8.99 -18.87
N ILE A 414 -3.09 9.60 -19.44
CA ILE A 414 -3.56 10.96 -19.17
C ILE A 414 -5.05 10.86 -18.87
N HIS A 415 -5.41 11.27 -17.67
CA HIS A 415 -6.79 11.31 -17.21
C HIS A 415 -7.16 12.73 -16.81
N LEU A 416 -8.31 13.20 -17.26
CA LEU A 416 -8.83 14.50 -16.89
C LEU A 416 -10.37 14.57 -17.01
N SER A 417 -10.96 15.49 -16.25
CA SER A 417 -12.38 15.84 -16.36
C SER A 417 -12.56 17.21 -17.00
N THR A 418 -13.58 17.34 -17.84
CA THR A 418 -13.93 18.58 -18.55
C THR A 418 -15.45 18.66 -18.75
N THR A 419 -15.96 19.66 -19.47
CA THR A 419 -17.37 19.71 -19.90
C THR A 419 -17.52 19.12 -21.30
N SER A 420 -18.74 18.69 -21.64
CA SER A 420 -19.04 18.07 -22.95
C SER A 420 -18.63 18.95 -24.13
N GLU A 421 -18.83 20.26 -24.03
CA GLU A 421 -18.47 21.23 -25.10
C GLU A 421 -16.95 21.36 -25.34
N HIS A 422 -16.12 21.03 -24.33
CA HIS A 422 -14.68 21.21 -24.38
C HIS A 422 -13.92 19.94 -24.78
N ILE A 423 -14.57 18.76 -24.87
CA ILE A 423 -13.93 17.48 -25.17
C ILE A 423 -13.02 17.57 -26.39
N ALA A 424 -13.54 18.06 -27.52
CA ALA A 424 -12.76 18.12 -28.76
C ALA A 424 -11.53 19.03 -28.65
N ARG A 425 -11.66 20.18 -27.98
CA ARG A 425 -10.56 21.13 -27.78
C ARG A 425 -9.48 20.57 -26.89
N VAL A 426 -9.89 19.97 -25.77
CA VAL A 426 -8.99 19.36 -24.78
C VAL A 426 -8.23 18.18 -25.40
N THR A 427 -8.94 17.28 -26.08
CA THR A 427 -8.32 16.12 -26.74
C THR A 427 -7.34 16.56 -27.82
N ALA A 428 -7.70 17.55 -28.65
CA ALA A 428 -6.81 18.08 -29.68
C ALA A 428 -5.54 18.71 -29.08
N PHE A 429 -5.66 19.46 -27.97
CA PHE A 429 -4.52 20.05 -27.27
C PHE A 429 -3.58 18.98 -26.71
N ILE A 430 -4.12 17.91 -26.11
CA ILE A 430 -3.30 16.81 -25.59
C ILE A 430 -2.56 16.13 -26.75
N CYS A 431 -3.26 15.76 -27.81
CA CYS A 431 -2.63 15.14 -28.99
C CYS A 431 -1.51 16.02 -29.57
N GLN A 432 -1.76 17.31 -29.72
CA GLN A 432 -0.74 18.26 -30.15
C GLN A 432 0.46 18.28 -29.19
N THR A 433 0.21 18.31 -27.89
CA THR A 433 1.27 18.29 -26.88
C THR A 433 2.14 17.03 -27.01
N LEU A 434 1.53 15.86 -27.19
CA LEU A 434 2.25 14.60 -27.36
C LEU A 434 3.06 14.58 -28.67
N ASP A 435 2.51 15.12 -29.77
CA ASP A 435 3.23 15.28 -31.05
C ASP A 435 4.44 16.24 -30.90
N GLU A 436 4.28 17.32 -30.14
CA GLU A 436 5.36 18.25 -29.82
C GLU A 436 6.48 17.56 -29.01
N MET A 437 6.12 16.71 -28.03
CA MET A 437 7.10 15.91 -27.27
C MET A 437 7.88 14.95 -28.20
N GLN A 438 7.19 14.21 -29.05
CA GLN A 438 7.80 13.29 -30.02
C GLN A 438 8.71 14.02 -31.04
N ALA A 439 8.30 15.20 -31.46
CA ALA A 439 9.04 16.02 -32.42
C ALA A 439 10.17 16.85 -31.79
N GLN A 440 10.35 16.78 -30.46
CA GLN A 440 11.27 17.62 -29.68
C GLN A 440 10.99 19.14 -29.86
N LYS A 441 9.72 19.51 -30.00
CA LYS A 441 9.27 20.90 -30.16
C LYS A 441 8.91 21.53 -28.81
N PHE A 442 9.82 21.48 -27.86
CA PHE A 442 9.68 22.08 -26.55
C PHE A 442 10.94 22.86 -26.18
N SER A 443 10.80 23.86 -25.30
CA SER A 443 11.90 24.72 -24.91
C SER A 443 12.86 24.03 -23.93
N ALA A 444 14.11 24.48 -23.91
CA ALA A 444 15.09 24.04 -22.92
C ALA A 444 14.65 24.38 -21.49
N ASP A 445 13.90 25.47 -21.30
CA ASP A 445 13.39 25.87 -19.99
C ASP A 445 12.25 24.97 -19.53
N ALA A 446 11.35 24.53 -20.43
CA ALA A 446 10.32 23.55 -20.09
C ALA A 446 10.93 22.20 -19.65
N PHE A 447 11.96 21.74 -20.36
CA PHE A 447 12.70 20.54 -19.99
C PHE A 447 13.37 20.70 -18.61
N LYS A 448 14.11 21.81 -18.37
CA LYS A 448 14.72 22.08 -17.07
C LYS A 448 13.70 22.16 -15.95
N ALA A 449 12.58 22.83 -16.18
CA ALA A 449 11.52 23.00 -15.20
C ALA A 449 10.87 21.66 -14.80
N ALA A 450 10.74 20.72 -15.73
CA ALA A 450 10.25 19.36 -15.44
C ALA A 450 11.26 18.51 -14.65
N MET A 451 12.56 18.81 -14.80
CA MET A 451 13.64 18.14 -14.09
C MET A 451 13.77 18.58 -12.62
N ILE A 452 13.38 19.81 -12.28
CA ILE A 452 13.56 20.37 -10.93
C ILE A 452 12.93 19.52 -9.83
N PRO A 453 11.65 19.12 -9.90
CA PRO A 453 11.05 18.29 -8.87
C PRO A 453 11.75 16.93 -8.71
N LEU A 454 12.15 16.35 -9.84
CA LEU A 454 12.82 15.05 -9.88
C LEU A 454 14.26 15.12 -9.34
N ALA A 455 14.91 16.27 -9.47
CA ALA A 455 16.26 16.50 -8.96
C ALA A 455 16.28 16.91 -7.47
N VAL A 456 15.21 17.49 -6.94
CA VAL A 456 15.09 17.85 -5.51
C VAL A 456 15.01 16.63 -4.61
N ASP A 457 14.34 15.56 -5.06
CA ASP A 457 14.40 14.26 -4.38
C ASP A 457 15.83 13.67 -4.39
N GLU A 458 16.71 14.16 -5.28
CA GLU A 458 18.13 13.80 -5.37
C GLU A 458 19.07 14.61 -4.47
N GLU A 459 18.63 15.71 -3.88
CA GLU A 459 19.38 16.41 -2.82
C GLU A 459 19.30 15.70 -1.46
N ALA A 460 18.71 14.51 -1.43
CA ALA A 460 19.06 13.53 -0.41
C ALA A 460 20.61 13.49 -0.31
N PRO A 461 21.18 13.59 0.88
CA PRO A 461 22.57 13.93 1.11
C PRO A 461 23.48 13.12 0.20
N GLN A 462 24.43 13.81 -0.50
CA GLN A 462 25.42 13.21 -1.42
C GLN A 462 26.27 12.08 -0.77
N ASN A 463 26.09 11.88 0.52
CA ASN A 463 26.47 10.71 1.28
C ASN A 463 25.20 10.16 1.93
N PRO A 464 24.56 9.15 1.35
CA PRO A 464 23.50 8.43 2.05
C PRO A 464 24.07 8.02 3.41
N SER A 465 23.44 8.48 4.48
CA SER A 465 23.92 8.13 5.83
C SER A 465 24.01 6.62 5.90
N THR A 466 25.23 6.09 5.93
CA THR A 466 25.46 4.63 6.09
C THR A 466 24.86 4.09 7.38
N ASN A 467 24.28 4.97 8.22
CA ASN A 467 23.51 4.65 9.41
C ASN A 467 22.00 4.60 9.18
N ASN A 468 21.51 4.77 7.94
CA ASN A 468 20.08 4.69 7.62
C ASN A 468 19.63 3.23 7.43
N PRO A 469 18.83 2.64 8.34
CA PRO A 469 18.37 1.27 8.22
C PRO A 469 17.51 1.02 6.98
N SER A 470 16.72 2.01 6.54
CA SER A 470 15.85 1.88 5.36
C SER A 470 16.62 1.73 4.07
N LEU A 471 17.74 2.47 3.90
CA LEU A 471 18.63 2.30 2.76
C LEU A 471 19.17 0.86 2.70
N TRP A 472 19.70 0.37 3.83
CA TRP A 472 20.24 -0.98 3.88
C TRP A 472 19.17 -2.06 3.70
N MET A 473 17.96 -1.85 4.23
CA MET A 473 16.84 -2.75 3.98
C MET A 473 16.54 -2.85 2.49
N GLY A 474 16.51 -1.71 1.76
CA GLY A 474 16.33 -1.70 0.30
C GLY A 474 17.42 -2.50 -0.42
N LEU A 475 18.69 -2.29 -0.08
CA LEU A 475 19.82 -3.02 -0.69
C LEU A 475 19.79 -4.52 -0.40
N LEU A 476 19.42 -4.92 0.81
CA LEU A 476 19.29 -6.34 1.17
C LEU A 476 18.09 -7.00 0.48
N ASN A 477 16.99 -6.27 0.27
CA ASN A 477 15.85 -6.77 -0.50
C ASN A 477 16.22 -6.97 -1.98
N ILE A 478 16.93 -6.01 -2.59
CA ILE A 478 17.45 -6.19 -3.96
C ILE A 478 18.32 -7.45 -4.03
N TYR A 479 19.25 -7.61 -3.09
CA TYR A 479 20.07 -8.83 -3.05
C TYR A 479 19.21 -10.11 -2.87
N ALA A 480 18.19 -10.06 -2.02
CA ALA A 480 17.31 -11.21 -1.79
C ALA A 480 16.55 -11.63 -3.06
N GLU A 481 16.19 -10.67 -3.90
CA GLU A 481 15.43 -10.88 -5.13
C GLU A 481 16.31 -11.24 -6.33
N THR A 482 17.43 -10.52 -6.50
CA THR A 482 18.27 -10.60 -7.71
C THR A 482 19.57 -11.35 -7.52
N GLY A 483 20.07 -11.44 -6.30
CA GLY A 483 21.41 -11.92 -5.98
C GLY A 483 22.52 -10.89 -6.19
N GLU A 484 22.20 -9.65 -6.56
CA GLU A 484 23.17 -8.59 -6.82
C GLU A 484 23.53 -7.86 -5.52
N GLU A 485 24.84 -7.73 -5.24
CA GLU A 485 25.35 -6.93 -4.12
C GLU A 485 25.60 -5.50 -4.58
N LEU A 486 24.68 -4.58 -4.30
CA LEU A 486 24.83 -3.16 -4.58
C LEU A 486 25.29 -2.41 -3.34
N THR A 487 26.31 -1.55 -3.48
CA THR A 487 26.71 -0.61 -2.42
C THR A 487 25.76 0.60 -2.37
N PRO A 488 25.74 1.36 -1.24
CA PRO A 488 25.04 2.63 -1.19
C PRO A 488 25.45 3.61 -2.30
N GLU A 489 26.72 3.64 -2.66
CA GLU A 489 27.27 4.49 -3.71
C GLU A 489 26.81 4.04 -5.11
N GLU A 490 26.69 2.74 -5.35
CA GLU A 490 26.15 2.19 -6.61
C GLU A 490 24.65 2.45 -6.71
N SER A 491 23.92 2.26 -5.62
CA SER A 491 22.49 2.60 -5.54
C SER A 491 22.21 4.07 -5.77
N ALA A 492 23.11 4.95 -5.32
CA ALA A 492 23.01 6.40 -5.52
C ALA A 492 23.31 6.84 -6.96
N LYS A 493 23.82 5.97 -7.84
CA LYS A 493 24.14 6.32 -9.25
C LYS A 493 22.90 6.46 -10.14
N VAL A 494 21.73 6.07 -9.71
CA VAL A 494 20.47 6.35 -10.42
C VAL A 494 20.21 7.87 -10.50
N ALA A 495 20.54 8.59 -9.44
CA ALA A 495 20.47 10.05 -9.39
C ALA A 495 21.30 10.77 -10.51
N PRO A 496 22.54 10.39 -10.81
CA PRO A 496 23.30 11.00 -11.90
C PRO A 496 22.66 10.84 -13.29
N ILE A 497 21.82 9.82 -13.52
CA ILE A 497 21.19 9.62 -14.82
C ILE A 497 20.29 10.80 -15.18
N PHE A 498 19.45 11.27 -14.25
CA PHE A 498 18.60 12.44 -14.48
C PHE A 498 19.42 13.66 -14.89
N ARG A 499 20.56 13.93 -14.23
CA ARG A 499 21.44 15.07 -14.53
C ARG A 499 22.09 15.00 -15.91
N THR A 500 22.17 13.83 -16.51
CA THR A 500 22.78 13.61 -17.82
C THR A 500 21.76 13.47 -18.95
N LEU A 501 20.45 13.49 -18.60
CA LEU A 501 19.40 13.43 -19.60
C LEU A 501 19.40 14.66 -20.50
N THR A 502 19.02 14.44 -21.75
CA THR A 502 18.94 15.47 -22.78
C THR A 502 17.50 15.55 -23.32
N PRO A 503 17.12 16.68 -23.95
CA PRO A 503 15.85 16.75 -24.69
C PRO A 503 15.66 15.63 -25.72
N GLN A 504 16.75 15.12 -26.31
CA GLN A 504 16.75 14.00 -27.26
C GLN A 504 16.30 12.70 -26.60
N ASP A 505 16.71 12.43 -25.35
CA ASP A 505 16.30 11.24 -24.62
C ASP A 505 14.78 11.23 -24.40
N VAL A 506 14.20 12.37 -24.02
CA VAL A 506 12.76 12.52 -23.82
C VAL A 506 12.00 12.32 -25.14
N ALA A 507 12.45 12.95 -26.24
CA ALA A 507 11.82 12.78 -27.55
C ALA A 507 11.94 11.34 -28.06
N ALA A 508 13.06 10.67 -27.79
CA ALA A 508 13.26 9.27 -28.19
C ALA A 508 12.30 8.33 -27.44
N VAL A 509 12.15 8.49 -26.11
CA VAL A 509 11.21 7.69 -25.35
C VAL A 509 9.76 8.03 -25.71
N ALA A 510 9.42 9.29 -25.95
CA ALA A 510 8.09 9.69 -26.41
C ALA A 510 7.71 8.99 -27.72
N LYS A 511 8.61 8.95 -28.71
CA LYS A 511 8.40 8.19 -29.96
C LYS A 511 8.20 6.71 -29.74
N LYS A 512 8.89 6.15 -28.74
CA LYS A 512 8.85 4.72 -28.43
C LYS A 512 7.55 4.32 -27.78
N VAL A 513 7.00 5.14 -26.86
CA VAL A 513 5.86 4.79 -26.01
C VAL A 513 4.52 5.36 -26.50
N LEU A 514 4.49 6.50 -27.18
CA LEU A 514 3.26 7.22 -27.56
C LEU A 514 2.82 6.93 -29.02
N SER A 515 2.91 5.68 -29.46
CA SER A 515 2.45 5.32 -30.80
C SER A 515 0.92 5.41 -30.92
N THR A 516 0.43 6.15 -31.90
CA THR A 516 -1.02 6.27 -32.17
C THR A 516 -1.69 4.93 -32.48
N ALA A 517 -0.93 3.97 -33.06
CA ALA A 517 -1.42 2.61 -33.31
C ALA A 517 -1.72 1.81 -32.03
N ARG A 518 -1.28 2.28 -30.86
CA ARG A 518 -1.51 1.66 -29.54
C ARG A 518 -2.27 2.54 -28.57
N GLN A 519 -2.84 3.63 -29.08
CA GLN A 519 -3.62 4.56 -28.28
C GLN A 519 -4.96 3.97 -27.87
N ARG A 520 -5.30 4.11 -26.62
CA ARG A 520 -6.61 3.84 -26.04
C ARG A 520 -7.24 5.17 -25.68
N GLU A 521 -8.36 5.47 -26.29
CA GLU A 521 -9.12 6.69 -26.10
C GLU A 521 -10.52 6.32 -25.61
N ILE A 522 -10.86 6.74 -24.42
CA ILE A 522 -12.15 6.49 -23.78
C ILE A 522 -12.67 7.84 -23.27
N ILE A 523 -13.88 8.16 -23.68
CA ILE A 523 -14.55 9.43 -23.36
C ILE A 523 -15.94 9.14 -22.83
#